data_07867b982144f922198822a969172389
#
_entry.id   07867b982144f922198822a969172389
#
_cell.length_a   1.000
_cell.length_b   1.000
_cell.length_c   1.000
_cell.angle_alpha   90.00
_cell.angle_beta   90.00
_cell.angle_gamma   90.00
#
_symmetry.space_group_name_H-M   'P 1'
#
loop_
_entity.id
_entity.type
_entity.pdbx_description
1 polymer ?
#
loop_
_entity_poly.entity_id
_entity_poly.type
_entity_poly.pdbx_seq_one_letter_code
_entity_poly.pdbx_strand_id
1 'polypeptide(L)'
;MGTVDVVADELARMSAALREAGETQWRRQVTQGIKRSAEATLPVIRDALRPHLPDRYADVLNADLRLSVTVKTGAADPGVFITGRTARSQRHLRIINDGNLRHPVFGQHGVPRRQWRWKDQMEPSVHPGWFTDPCENSRPRVRKEIEAALEQVNAIIWASVHG
;
A
#
# COMPACT_ATOMS: atom_id res chain seq x y z
N MET A 1 0.96 -10.11 -3.70
CA MET A 1 0.78 -9.23 -2.55
C MET A 1 1.72 -8.06 -2.73
N GLY A 2 1.19 -6.90 -3.15
CA GLY A 2 1.97 -5.67 -3.20
C GLY A 2 1.87 -5.02 -1.83
N THR A 3 2.88 -5.19 -0.98
CA THR A 3 3.01 -4.44 0.26
C THR A 3 4.22 -3.53 0.10
N VAL A 4 4.01 -2.23 0.18
CA VAL A 4 5.09 -1.25 0.22
C VAL A 4 5.17 -0.75 1.65
N ASP A 5 6.29 -1.00 2.31
CA ASP A 5 6.61 -0.41 3.61
C ASP A 5 7.07 1.02 3.38
N VAL A 6 6.34 1.97 3.95
CA VAL A 6 6.56 3.37 3.60
C VAL A 6 7.53 4.07 4.56
N VAL A 7 7.63 3.68 5.85
CA VAL A 7 8.43 4.43 6.86
C VAL A 7 8.60 3.65 8.18
N ALA A 8 9.38 2.57 8.19
CA ALA A 8 9.51 1.70 9.37
C ALA A 8 10.22 2.35 10.56
N ASP A 9 11.31 3.07 10.31
CA ASP A 9 12.15 3.64 11.37
C ASP A 9 11.47 4.80 12.13
N GLU A 10 10.76 5.67 11.41
CA GLU A 10 10.02 6.77 12.02
C GLU A 10 8.86 6.26 12.88
N LEU A 11 8.17 5.22 12.40
CA LEU A 11 7.10 4.57 13.17
C LEU A 11 7.61 3.80 14.39
N ALA A 12 8.79 3.22 14.33
CA ALA A 12 9.42 2.59 15.48
C ALA A 12 9.70 3.60 16.60
N ARG A 13 10.27 4.77 16.23
CA ARG A 13 10.53 5.87 17.19
C ARG A 13 9.23 6.41 17.79
N MET A 14 8.21 6.64 16.97
CA MET A 14 6.89 7.09 17.41
C MET A 14 6.23 6.06 18.34
N SER A 15 6.34 4.77 18.03
CA SER A 15 5.79 3.70 18.85
C SER A 15 6.44 3.63 20.24
N ALA A 16 7.76 3.92 20.33
CA ALA A 16 8.46 4.01 21.59
C ALA A 16 7.98 5.22 22.41
N ALA A 17 7.89 6.40 21.80
CA ALA A 17 7.41 7.62 22.43
C ALA A 17 5.95 7.49 22.93
N LEU A 18 5.06 6.86 22.13
CA LEU A 18 3.66 6.62 22.51
C LEU A 18 3.52 5.61 23.67
N ARG A 19 4.45 4.68 23.82
CA ARG A 19 4.48 3.77 24.99
C ARG A 19 4.89 4.50 26.26
N GLU A 20 5.83 5.41 26.14
CA GLU A 20 6.31 6.24 27.25
C GLU A 20 5.26 7.23 27.72
N ALA A 21 4.51 7.84 26.79
CA ALA A 21 3.42 8.78 27.07
C ALA A 21 2.17 8.14 27.74
N GLY A 22 2.03 6.81 27.74
CA GLY A 22 1.01 6.07 28.52
C GLY A 22 -0.46 6.23 28.08
N GLU A 23 -0.80 7.08 27.12
CA GLU A 23 -2.19 7.41 26.76
C GLU A 23 -2.72 6.70 25.52
N THR A 24 -3.72 5.84 25.71
CA THR A 24 -4.41 5.11 24.62
C THR A 24 -5.11 6.03 23.62
N GLN A 25 -5.60 7.18 24.07
CA GLN A 25 -6.33 8.13 23.24
C GLN A 25 -5.40 8.82 22.23
N TRP A 26 -4.22 9.26 22.63
CA TRP A 26 -3.21 9.85 21.76
C TRP A 26 -2.73 8.88 20.71
N ARG A 27 -2.47 7.64 21.11
CA ARG A 27 -2.10 6.58 20.15
C ARG A 27 -3.14 6.42 19.05
N ARG A 28 -4.43 6.47 19.37
CA ARG A 28 -5.51 6.39 18.39
C ARG A 28 -5.51 7.59 17.46
N GLN A 29 -5.40 8.81 17.98
CA GLN A 29 -5.43 10.04 17.17
C GLN A 29 -4.25 10.08 16.19
N VAL A 30 -3.03 9.82 16.65
CA VAL A 30 -1.83 9.76 15.82
C VAL A 30 -1.95 8.68 14.75
N THR A 31 -2.35 7.47 15.12
CA THR A 31 -2.53 6.37 14.17
C THR A 31 -3.59 6.71 13.12
N GLN A 32 -4.67 7.38 13.50
CA GLN A 32 -5.71 7.82 12.56
C GLN A 32 -5.23 8.95 11.64
N GLY A 33 -4.41 9.88 12.12
CA GLY A 33 -3.79 10.93 11.30
C GLY A 33 -2.92 10.34 10.20
N ILE A 34 -1.99 9.46 10.58
CA ILE A 34 -1.10 8.75 9.66
C ILE A 34 -1.91 7.92 8.66
N LYS A 35 -2.92 7.21 9.12
CA LYS A 35 -3.79 6.41 8.27
C LYS A 35 -4.48 7.28 7.22
N ARG A 36 -5.08 8.41 7.61
CA ARG A 36 -5.73 9.34 6.66
C ARG A 36 -4.75 9.89 5.63
N SER A 37 -3.53 10.24 6.04
CA SER A 37 -2.49 10.68 5.11
C SER A 37 -2.15 9.61 4.08
N ALA A 38 -2.02 8.35 4.48
CA ALA A 38 -1.76 7.24 3.58
C ALA A 38 -2.98 6.89 2.71
N GLU A 39 -4.21 6.99 3.25
CA GLU A 39 -5.45 6.76 2.51
C GLU A 39 -5.63 7.71 1.32
N ALA A 40 -5.09 8.93 1.40
CA ALA A 40 -5.09 9.86 0.27
C ALA A 40 -4.27 9.35 -0.94
N THR A 41 -3.49 8.28 -0.81
CA THR A 41 -2.80 7.61 -1.93
C THR A 41 -3.73 6.64 -2.68
N LEU A 42 -4.79 6.14 -2.05
CA LEU A 42 -5.65 5.13 -2.65
C LEU A 42 -6.32 5.58 -3.96
N PRO A 43 -6.90 6.80 -4.09
CA PRO A 43 -7.39 7.29 -5.37
C PRO A 43 -6.27 7.42 -6.41
N VAL A 44 -5.07 7.88 -6.03
CA VAL A 44 -3.94 8.00 -6.95
C VAL A 44 -3.53 6.64 -7.54
N ILE A 45 -3.53 5.58 -6.73
CA ILE A 45 -3.30 4.21 -7.20
C ILE A 45 -4.38 3.79 -8.21
N ARG A 46 -5.65 4.13 -7.98
CA ARG A 46 -6.74 3.81 -8.92
C ARG A 46 -6.59 4.57 -10.22
N ASP A 47 -6.25 5.85 -10.15
CA ASP A 47 -6.06 6.70 -11.32
C ASP A 47 -4.84 6.24 -12.16
N ALA A 48 -3.83 5.67 -11.52
CA ALA A 48 -2.66 5.10 -12.18
C ALA A 48 -2.96 3.83 -13.01
N LEU A 49 -4.10 3.19 -12.83
CA LEU A 49 -4.45 2.00 -13.61
C LEU A 49 -4.55 2.29 -15.12
N ARG A 50 -5.23 3.38 -15.51
CA ARG A 50 -5.46 3.70 -16.92
C ARG A 50 -4.19 4.03 -17.72
N PRO A 51 -3.26 4.86 -17.24
CA PRO A 51 -2.01 5.09 -17.96
C PRO A 51 -1.08 3.89 -18.01
N HIS A 52 -1.28 2.89 -17.15
CA HIS A 52 -0.42 1.70 -17.08
C HIS A 52 -1.01 0.46 -17.73
N LEU A 53 -2.31 0.44 -18.02
CA LEU A 53 -3.04 -0.72 -18.53
C LEU A 53 -3.95 -0.37 -19.69
N PRO A 54 -4.20 -1.29 -20.62
CA PRO A 54 -5.24 -1.12 -21.63
C PRO A 54 -6.61 -0.82 -20.99
N ASP A 55 -7.38 0.11 -21.56
CA ASP A 55 -8.63 0.64 -20.99
C ASP A 55 -9.58 -0.43 -20.46
N ARG A 56 -9.90 -1.43 -21.26
CA ARG A 56 -10.78 -2.53 -20.85
C ARG A 56 -10.26 -3.31 -19.66
N TYR A 57 -8.94 -3.46 -19.57
CA TYR A 57 -8.32 -4.19 -18.47
C TYR A 57 -8.29 -3.33 -17.20
N ALA A 58 -7.98 -2.05 -17.34
CA ALA A 58 -8.02 -1.08 -16.26
C ALA A 58 -9.42 -0.99 -15.64
N ASP A 59 -10.48 -0.94 -16.44
CA ASP A 59 -11.86 -0.87 -15.95
C ASP A 59 -12.27 -2.13 -15.16
N VAL A 60 -11.96 -3.31 -15.71
CA VAL A 60 -12.24 -4.58 -15.03
C VAL A 60 -11.46 -4.72 -13.73
N LEU A 61 -10.18 -4.33 -13.75
CA LEU A 61 -9.35 -4.38 -12.56
C LEU A 61 -9.81 -3.38 -11.50
N ASN A 62 -10.15 -2.16 -11.90
CA ASN A 62 -10.64 -1.12 -11.00
C ASN A 62 -11.95 -1.52 -10.30
N ALA A 63 -12.86 -2.17 -11.00
CA ALA A 63 -14.11 -2.67 -10.42
C ALA A 63 -13.91 -3.73 -9.34
N ASP A 64 -12.88 -4.59 -9.48
CA ASP A 64 -12.60 -5.69 -8.56
C ASP A 64 -11.56 -5.33 -7.48
N LEU A 65 -10.81 -4.24 -7.69
CA LEU A 65 -9.70 -3.83 -6.82
C LEU A 65 -10.19 -3.31 -5.46
N ARG A 66 -9.73 -3.94 -4.39
CA ARG A 66 -9.90 -3.51 -3.00
C ARG A 66 -8.57 -3.00 -2.47
N LEU A 67 -8.53 -1.72 -2.11
CA LEU A 67 -7.37 -1.08 -1.51
C LEU A 67 -7.62 -0.84 -0.03
N SER A 68 -6.62 -1.02 0.80
CA SER A 68 -6.70 -0.76 2.23
C SER A 68 -5.37 -0.24 2.78
N VAL A 69 -5.45 0.56 3.85
CA VAL A 69 -4.30 1.04 4.61
C VAL A 69 -4.33 0.43 5.99
N THR A 70 -3.20 -0.09 6.43
CA THR A 70 -2.99 -0.59 7.78
C THR A 70 -1.76 0.10 8.38
N VAL A 71 -1.93 0.69 9.56
CA VAL A 71 -0.83 1.26 10.33
C VAL A 71 -0.53 0.31 11.48
N LYS A 72 0.69 -0.21 11.52
CA LYS A 72 1.18 -1.05 12.62
C LYS A 72 2.16 -0.23 13.46
N THR A 73 1.91 -0.12 14.75
CA THR A 73 2.77 0.58 15.72
C THR A 73 3.45 -0.39 16.68
N GLY A 74 3.36 -1.69 16.47
CA GLY A 74 3.98 -2.72 17.30
C GLY A 74 5.50 -2.80 17.07
N ALA A 75 6.24 -3.26 18.11
CA ALA A 75 7.70 -3.32 18.08
C ALA A 75 8.27 -4.31 17.06
N ALA A 76 7.51 -5.35 16.67
CA ALA A 76 8.03 -6.42 15.84
C ALA A 76 8.07 -6.07 14.33
N ASP A 77 7.17 -5.21 13.87
CA ASP A 77 7.05 -4.86 12.44
C ASP A 77 6.26 -3.54 12.31
N PRO A 78 6.83 -2.40 12.74
CA PRO A 78 6.16 -1.10 12.59
C PRO A 78 6.16 -0.70 11.11
N GLY A 79 5.03 -0.17 10.64
CA GLY A 79 4.94 0.24 9.24
C GLY A 79 3.57 0.77 8.85
N VAL A 80 3.53 1.51 7.74
CA VAL A 80 2.30 1.88 7.03
C VAL A 80 2.21 1.02 5.78
N PHE A 81 1.23 0.14 5.76
CA PHE A 81 1.05 -0.84 4.71
C PHE A 81 -0.15 -0.46 3.84
N ILE A 82 0.09 -0.22 2.55
CA ILE A 82 -0.95 -0.11 1.55
C ILE A 82 -1.07 -1.46 0.85
N THR A 83 -2.25 -2.04 0.88
CA THR A 83 -2.50 -3.39 0.34
C THR A 83 -3.57 -3.35 -0.73
N GLY A 84 -3.27 -3.94 -1.88
CA GLY A 84 -4.23 -4.20 -2.96
C GLY A 84 -4.65 -5.67 -2.98
N ARG A 85 -5.95 -5.91 -3.16
CA ARG A 85 -6.54 -7.26 -3.30
C ARG A 85 -7.59 -7.26 -4.40
N THR A 86 -7.74 -8.40 -5.06
CA THR A 86 -8.86 -8.69 -5.96
C THR A 86 -9.51 -10.01 -5.56
N ALA A 87 -10.77 -10.21 -5.95
CA ALA A 87 -11.48 -11.47 -5.69
C ALA A 87 -10.81 -12.67 -6.39
N ARG A 88 -10.11 -12.42 -7.50
CA ARG A 88 -9.58 -13.50 -8.35
C ARG A 88 -8.20 -14.00 -7.96
N SER A 89 -7.26 -13.16 -7.59
CA SER A 89 -5.94 -13.58 -7.13
C SER A 89 -5.02 -12.40 -6.79
N GLN A 90 -4.37 -12.42 -5.66
CA GLN A 90 -3.33 -11.44 -5.29
C GLN A 90 -2.07 -11.55 -6.19
N ARG A 91 -1.80 -12.74 -6.72
CA ARG A 91 -0.66 -12.98 -7.63
C ARG A 91 -0.78 -12.16 -8.91
N HIS A 92 -1.99 -11.95 -9.43
CA HIS A 92 -2.21 -11.14 -10.62
C HIS A 92 -1.77 -9.68 -10.43
N LEU A 93 -2.05 -9.06 -9.28
CA LEU A 93 -1.68 -7.67 -9.02
C LEU A 93 -0.18 -7.45 -9.08
N ARG A 94 0.60 -8.38 -8.53
CA ARG A 94 2.06 -8.31 -8.58
C ARG A 94 2.58 -8.45 -10.01
N ILE A 95 2.09 -9.45 -10.74
CA ILE A 95 2.48 -9.69 -12.12
C ILE A 95 2.23 -8.46 -13.00
N ILE A 96 1.04 -7.84 -12.84
CA ILE A 96 0.68 -6.63 -13.57
C ILE A 96 1.56 -5.44 -13.14
N ASN A 97 1.84 -5.30 -11.85
CA ASN A 97 2.72 -4.24 -11.37
C ASN A 97 4.16 -4.38 -11.91
N ASP A 98 4.59 -5.60 -12.21
CA ASP A 98 5.88 -5.91 -12.82
C ASP A 98 5.86 -5.76 -14.37
N GLY A 99 4.77 -5.26 -14.96
CA GLY A 99 4.62 -5.05 -16.41
C GLY A 99 4.30 -6.32 -17.19
N ASN A 100 3.80 -7.35 -16.52
CA ASN A 100 3.50 -8.64 -17.15
C ASN A 100 2.00 -8.93 -17.14
N LEU A 101 1.54 -9.71 -18.13
CA LEU A 101 0.23 -10.34 -18.13
C LEU A 101 0.36 -11.85 -18.16
N ARG A 102 -0.65 -12.52 -17.64
CA ARG A 102 -0.75 -13.96 -17.68
C ARG A 102 -1.53 -14.40 -18.90
N HIS A 103 -0.84 -15.01 -19.84
CA HIS A 103 -1.41 -15.51 -21.11
C HIS A 103 -1.52 -17.03 -21.10
N PRO A 104 -2.55 -17.59 -21.77
CA PRO A 104 -2.53 -19.00 -22.10
C PRO A 104 -1.44 -19.30 -23.13
N VAL A 105 -0.74 -20.41 -22.96
CA VAL A 105 0.25 -20.85 -23.96
C VAL A 105 -0.49 -21.25 -25.24
N PHE A 106 -0.05 -20.72 -26.39
CA PHE A 106 -0.65 -21.04 -27.70
C PHE A 106 -0.61 -22.54 -28.00
N GLY A 107 -1.55 -23.00 -28.83
CA GLY A 107 -1.63 -24.41 -29.26
C GLY A 107 -2.53 -25.28 -28.38
N GLN A 108 -3.33 -24.71 -27.50
CA GLN A 108 -4.25 -25.45 -26.61
C GLN A 108 -5.67 -25.56 -27.18
N HIS A 109 -5.83 -25.55 -28.51
CA HIS A 109 -7.11 -25.79 -29.15
C HIS A 109 -7.66 -27.18 -28.76
N GLY A 110 -8.93 -27.23 -28.34
CA GLY A 110 -9.58 -28.49 -27.90
C GLY A 110 -9.27 -28.90 -26.44
N VAL A 111 -8.37 -28.22 -25.76
CA VAL A 111 -8.07 -28.50 -24.35
C VAL A 111 -9.03 -27.70 -23.45
N PRO A 112 -9.71 -28.33 -22.49
CA PRO A 112 -10.56 -27.62 -21.51
C PRO A 112 -9.77 -26.52 -20.79
N ARG A 113 -10.39 -25.34 -20.60
CA ARG A 113 -9.73 -24.15 -19.99
C ARG A 113 -9.04 -24.44 -18.64
N ARG A 114 -9.58 -25.37 -17.84
CA ARG A 114 -8.98 -25.82 -16.57
C ARG A 114 -7.60 -26.49 -16.73
N GLN A 115 -7.28 -26.97 -17.92
CA GLN A 115 -6.03 -27.65 -18.23
C GLN A 115 -5.04 -26.77 -19.01
N TRP A 116 -5.42 -25.51 -19.29
CA TRP A 116 -4.56 -24.59 -20.01
C TRP A 116 -3.28 -24.31 -19.22
N ARG A 117 -2.17 -24.32 -19.92
CA ARG A 117 -0.91 -23.81 -19.41
C ARG A 117 -0.91 -22.29 -19.51
N TRP A 118 -0.47 -21.65 -18.46
CA TRP A 118 -0.41 -20.21 -18.37
C TRP A 118 1.02 -19.77 -18.16
N LYS A 119 1.44 -18.72 -18.87
CA LYS A 119 2.78 -18.12 -18.75
C LYS A 119 2.62 -16.64 -18.42
N ASP A 120 3.44 -16.17 -17.50
CA ASP A 120 3.59 -14.74 -17.23
C ASP A 120 4.55 -14.20 -18.30
N GLN A 121 4.11 -13.19 -19.05
CA GLN A 121 4.86 -12.64 -20.19
C GLN A 121 4.76 -11.11 -20.13
N MET A 122 5.90 -10.46 -20.42
CA MET A 122 5.93 -9.01 -20.61
C MET A 122 4.97 -8.61 -21.73
N GLU A 123 4.15 -7.61 -21.47
CA GLU A 123 3.16 -7.08 -22.40
C GLU A 123 3.47 -5.61 -22.66
N PRO A 124 3.80 -5.22 -23.90
CA PRO A 124 4.19 -3.83 -24.23
C PRO A 124 3.12 -2.78 -23.88
N SER A 125 1.85 -3.18 -23.81
CA SER A 125 0.75 -2.30 -23.42
C SER A 125 0.53 -2.21 -21.91
N VAL A 126 1.36 -2.88 -21.11
CA VAL A 126 1.31 -2.85 -19.66
C VAL A 126 2.59 -2.21 -19.13
N HIS A 127 2.46 -1.04 -18.54
CA HIS A 127 3.60 -0.36 -17.93
C HIS A 127 3.74 -0.76 -16.46
N PRO A 128 4.96 -1.09 -15.99
CA PRO A 128 5.18 -1.44 -14.60
C PRO A 128 4.93 -0.25 -13.66
N GLY A 129 4.76 -0.52 -12.37
CA GLY A 129 4.75 0.52 -11.34
C GLY A 129 3.38 1.11 -10.99
N TRP A 130 2.28 0.70 -11.62
CA TRP A 130 0.96 1.29 -11.37
C TRP A 130 0.55 1.32 -9.88
N PHE A 131 1.07 0.41 -9.08
CA PHE A 131 0.82 0.34 -7.64
C PHE A 131 2.00 0.90 -6.83
N THR A 132 3.22 0.52 -7.18
CA THR A 132 4.42 0.88 -6.43
C THR A 132 4.77 2.35 -6.54
N ASP A 133 4.69 2.96 -7.73
CA ASP A 133 5.10 4.34 -7.95
C ASP A 133 4.23 5.34 -7.16
N PRO A 134 2.88 5.25 -7.15
CA PRO A 134 2.06 6.09 -6.28
C PRO A 134 2.36 5.90 -4.78
N CYS A 135 2.66 4.67 -4.35
CA CYS A 135 3.04 4.39 -2.97
C CYS A 135 4.36 5.08 -2.61
N GLU A 136 5.38 4.95 -3.46
CA GLU A 136 6.68 5.58 -3.25
C GLU A 136 6.60 7.10 -3.27
N ASN A 137 5.87 7.67 -4.20
CA ASN A 137 5.63 9.11 -4.29
C ASN A 137 4.86 9.67 -3.08
N SER A 138 4.12 8.84 -2.36
CA SER A 138 3.41 9.24 -1.13
C SER A 138 4.29 9.24 0.13
N ARG A 139 5.46 8.58 0.12
CA ARG A 139 6.36 8.46 1.27
C ARG A 139 6.69 9.79 1.95
N PRO A 140 7.09 10.85 1.22
CA PRO A 140 7.43 12.13 1.86
C PRO A 140 6.28 12.74 2.64
N ARG A 141 5.04 12.63 2.11
CA ARG A 141 3.84 13.13 2.79
C ARG A 141 3.54 12.34 4.07
N VAL A 142 3.59 11.02 4.00
CA VAL A 142 3.34 10.15 5.16
C VAL A 142 4.42 10.37 6.22
N ARG A 143 5.69 10.49 5.81
CA ARG A 143 6.80 10.79 6.71
C ARG A 143 6.60 12.12 7.46
N LYS A 144 6.23 13.18 6.74
CA LYS A 144 5.96 14.49 7.34
C LYS A 144 4.85 14.42 8.38
N GLU A 145 3.81 13.61 8.15
CA GLU A 145 2.72 13.43 9.10
C GLU A 145 3.18 12.67 10.37
N ILE A 146 4.06 11.69 10.21
CA ILE A 146 4.66 10.97 11.33
C ILE A 146 5.57 11.89 12.16
N GLU A 147 6.39 12.70 11.50
CA GLU A 147 7.28 13.66 12.16
C GLU A 147 6.47 14.69 12.95
N ALA A 148 5.40 15.26 12.37
CA ALA A 148 4.51 16.17 13.07
C ALA A 148 3.82 15.53 14.29
N ALA A 149 3.43 14.26 14.15
CA ALA A 149 2.85 13.50 15.25
C ALA A 149 3.87 13.24 16.38
N LEU A 150 5.13 12.96 16.04
CA LEU A 150 6.23 12.83 17.02
C LEU A 150 6.48 14.11 17.80
N GLU A 151 6.50 15.25 17.11
CA GLU A 151 6.66 16.57 17.76
C GLU A 151 5.53 16.83 18.78
N GLN A 152 4.28 16.52 18.42
CA GLN A 152 3.15 16.65 19.32
C GLN A 152 3.28 15.75 20.56
N VAL A 153 3.68 14.49 20.39
CA VAL A 153 3.88 13.55 21.51
C VAL A 153 5.01 14.04 22.42
N ASN A 154 6.12 14.48 21.86
CA ASN A 154 7.24 15.00 22.62
C ASN A 154 6.86 16.25 23.43
N ALA A 155 6.07 17.18 22.85
CA ALA A 155 5.59 18.36 23.56
C ALA A 155 4.72 18.00 24.77
N ILE A 156 3.89 16.95 24.64
CA ILE A 156 3.04 16.47 25.74
C ILE A 156 3.86 15.83 26.86
N ILE A 157 4.81 14.98 26.51
CA ILE A 157 5.72 14.37 27.49
C ILE A 157 6.46 15.46 28.25
N TRP A 158 6.98 16.47 27.54
CA TRP A 158 7.69 17.57 28.14
C TRP A 158 6.81 18.38 29.13
N ALA A 159 5.57 18.66 28.75
CA ALA A 159 4.60 19.35 29.61
C ALA A 159 4.22 18.53 30.85
N SER A 160 4.14 17.20 30.74
CA SER A 160 3.82 16.31 31.87
C SER A 160 4.95 16.14 32.87
N VAL A 161 6.20 16.41 32.48
CA VAL A 161 7.39 16.29 33.36
C VAL A 161 7.71 17.62 34.05
N HIS A 162 7.34 18.76 33.47
CA HIS A 162 7.74 20.08 33.94
C HIS A 162 6.57 20.98 34.41
N GLY A 163 5.33 20.48 34.37
CA GLY A 163 4.12 21.13 34.89
C GLY A 163 3.65 20.46 36.15
#